data_719e92df2ed51b4e42621c6404e14712
#
_entry.id   719e92df2ed51b4e42621c6404e14712
#
_cell.length_a   1.000
_cell.length_b   1.000
_cell.length_c   1.000
_cell.angle_alpha   90.00
_cell.angle_beta   90.00
_cell.angle_gamma   90.00
#
_symmetry.space_group_name_H-M   'P 1'
#
loop_
_entity.id
_entity.type
_entity.pdbx_description
1 polymer ?
#
loop_
_entity_poly.entity_id
_entity_poly.type
_entity_poly.pdbx_seq_one_letter_code
_entity_poly.pdbx_strand_id
1 'polypeptide(L)'
;MNKKHLKNKIVSKMLDNFYFTSKPGITIASPSSDPPYQYHWIRDAALSIRVFIDLYRKTNKEKYFVHILNYIETESKIQQLNTLTGLGEPKVHIDCTPFNGPWGRPQNDGPALRSINLIKISNIIRNTYPELVLKIIYPIIQRDIKYILMKYNETSFDLWEEINGWHFYT
;
A
#
# COMPACT_ATOMS: atom_id res chain seq x y z
N MET A 1 -2.35 31.44 6.85
CA MET A 1 -2.24 30.16 7.63
C MET A 1 -0.76 29.78 7.72
N ASN A 2 -0.23 29.54 8.91
CA ASN A 2 1.20 29.19 9.11
C ASN A 2 1.49 27.81 8.47
N LYS A 3 2.64 27.69 7.79
CA LYS A 3 3.11 26.47 7.10
C LYS A 3 3.12 25.25 8.04
N LYS A 4 3.46 25.43 9.32
CA LYS A 4 3.42 24.38 10.37
C LYS A 4 1.99 23.91 10.64
N HIS A 5 1.04 24.82 10.71
CA HIS A 5 -0.38 24.50 10.95
C HIS A 5 -0.98 23.73 9.78
N LEU A 6 -0.69 24.15 8.54
CA LEU A 6 -1.12 23.45 7.34
C LEU A 6 -0.59 22.00 7.30
N LYS A 7 0.72 21.82 7.57
CA LYS A 7 1.34 20.50 7.62
C LYS A 7 0.66 19.58 8.64
N ASN A 8 0.40 20.09 9.85
CA ASN A 8 -0.26 19.30 10.90
C ASN A 8 -1.69 18.91 10.48
N LYS A 9 -2.45 19.81 9.85
CA LYS A 9 -3.79 19.54 9.34
C LYS A 9 -3.79 18.47 8.26
N ILE A 10 -2.82 18.50 7.34
CA ILE A 10 -2.68 17.49 6.27
C ILE A 10 -2.38 16.12 6.88
N VAL A 11 -1.41 16.03 7.79
CA VAL A 11 -1.07 14.77 8.46
C VAL A 11 -2.26 14.24 9.27
N SER A 12 -3.00 15.10 9.97
CA SER A 12 -4.22 14.68 10.68
C SER A 12 -5.26 14.07 9.74
N LYS A 13 -5.53 14.71 8.60
CA LYS A 13 -6.49 14.21 7.61
C LYS A 13 -6.06 12.87 6.99
N MET A 14 -4.76 12.69 6.77
CA MET A 14 -4.24 11.38 6.33
C MET A 14 -4.45 10.32 7.40
N LEU A 15 -4.22 10.65 8.68
CA LEU A 15 -4.42 9.73 9.80
C LEU A 15 -5.89 9.26 9.91
N ASP A 16 -6.85 10.10 9.54
CA ASP A 16 -8.27 9.72 9.52
C ASP A 16 -8.50 8.48 8.62
N ASN A 17 -7.78 8.34 7.50
CA ASN A 17 -7.87 7.18 6.61
C ASN A 17 -7.12 5.95 7.15
N PHE A 18 -6.04 6.14 7.92
CA PHE A 18 -5.29 5.06 8.58
C PHE A 18 -5.99 4.51 9.82
N TYR A 19 -6.81 5.30 10.47
CA TYR A 19 -7.54 4.94 11.69
C TYR A 19 -9.04 4.75 11.45
N PHE A 20 -9.47 4.68 10.20
CA PHE A 20 -10.88 4.48 9.87
C PHE A 20 -11.43 3.16 10.44
N THR A 21 -10.58 2.16 10.56
CA THR A 21 -10.93 0.87 11.16
C THR A 21 -10.10 0.62 12.42
N SER A 22 -10.53 -0.33 13.24
CA SER A 22 -9.75 -0.83 14.39
C SER A 22 -8.58 -1.74 13.98
N LYS A 23 -8.43 -2.06 12.68
CA LYS A 23 -7.34 -2.91 12.17
C LYS A 23 -6.13 -2.06 11.80
N PRO A 24 -5.01 -2.14 12.53
CA PRO A 24 -3.80 -1.41 12.20
C PRO A 24 -3.28 -1.77 10.80
N GLY A 25 -2.81 -0.78 10.06
CA GLY A 25 -2.21 -0.96 8.73
C GLY A 25 -3.21 -0.93 7.57
N ILE A 26 -4.50 -1.12 7.82
CA ILE A 26 -5.53 -0.87 6.82
C ILE A 26 -5.64 0.64 6.58
N THR A 27 -5.56 1.03 5.32
CA THR A 27 -5.68 2.42 4.87
C THR A 27 -6.77 2.48 3.81
N ILE A 28 -7.85 3.19 4.09
CA ILE A 28 -8.92 3.38 3.10
C ILE A 28 -8.54 4.48 2.10
N ALA A 29 -9.03 4.35 0.87
CA ALA A 29 -8.84 5.39 -0.15
C ALA A 29 -9.59 6.68 0.21
N SER A 30 -10.84 6.55 0.68
CA SER A 30 -11.67 7.66 1.15
C SER A 30 -12.74 7.16 2.13
N PRO A 31 -13.20 7.98 3.09
CA PRO A 31 -14.32 7.63 3.96
C PRO A 31 -15.69 7.67 3.25
N SER A 32 -15.74 7.99 1.95
CA SER A 32 -16.98 8.03 1.17
C SER A 32 -17.64 6.65 1.09
N SER A 33 -18.95 6.62 1.30
CA SER A 33 -19.79 5.43 1.10
C SER A 33 -20.54 5.45 -0.24
N ASP A 34 -20.64 6.62 -0.88
CA ASP A 34 -21.24 6.80 -2.20
C ASP A 34 -20.42 7.85 -3.00
N PRO A 35 -19.67 7.46 -4.02
CA PRO A 35 -19.32 6.08 -4.35
C PRO A 35 -18.50 5.39 -3.23
N PRO A 36 -18.51 4.03 -3.17
CA PRO A 36 -17.91 3.29 -2.05
C PRO A 36 -16.37 3.24 -2.20
N TYR A 37 -15.65 4.06 -1.42
CA TYR A 37 -14.19 4.10 -1.36
C TYR A 37 -13.62 3.60 -0.02
N GLN A 38 -14.45 2.98 0.81
CA GLN A 38 -14.07 2.41 2.11
C GLN A 38 -13.43 1.02 1.96
N TYR A 39 -12.45 0.90 1.07
CA TYR A 39 -11.64 -0.29 0.85
C TYR A 39 -10.16 0.06 0.99
N HIS A 40 -9.35 -0.94 1.25
CA HIS A 40 -7.90 -0.82 1.19
C HIS A 40 -7.44 -1.10 -0.25
N TRP A 41 -7.15 -0.06 -1.04
CA TRP A 41 -6.46 -0.18 -2.32
C TRP A 41 -4.97 -0.30 -2.11
N ILE A 42 -4.33 -1.27 -2.79
CA ILE A 42 -2.88 -1.52 -2.66
C ILE A 42 -2.08 -0.30 -3.11
N ARG A 43 -2.47 0.33 -4.22
CA ARG A 43 -1.90 1.59 -4.71
C ARG A 43 -2.00 2.72 -3.70
N ASP A 44 -3.21 2.95 -3.17
CA ASP A 44 -3.49 4.08 -2.27
C ASP A 44 -2.74 3.92 -0.95
N ALA A 45 -2.72 2.74 -0.39
CA ALA A 45 -1.95 2.42 0.80
C ALA A 45 -0.45 2.64 0.57
N ALA A 46 0.07 2.17 -0.58
CA ALA A 46 1.48 2.37 -0.93
C ALA A 46 1.82 3.86 -1.14
N LEU A 47 0.94 4.66 -1.72
CA LEU A 47 1.17 6.11 -1.87
C LEU A 47 1.09 6.83 -0.53
N SER A 48 0.14 6.46 0.31
CA SER A 48 -0.08 7.10 1.61
C SER A 48 1.06 6.83 2.60
N ILE A 49 1.58 5.60 2.67
CA ILE A 49 2.65 5.25 3.61
C ILE A 49 3.96 6.01 3.35
N ARG A 50 4.19 6.52 2.14
CA ARG A 50 5.39 7.31 1.79
C ARG A 50 5.61 8.50 2.73
N VAL A 51 4.54 9.12 3.19
CA VAL A 51 4.63 10.25 4.13
C VAL A 51 5.27 9.82 5.45
N PHE A 52 4.89 8.65 5.99
CA PHE A 52 5.48 8.15 7.24
C PHE A 52 6.90 7.64 7.05
N ILE A 53 7.22 7.04 5.90
CA ILE A 53 8.60 6.66 5.54
C ILE A 53 9.50 7.91 5.55
N ASP A 54 9.08 8.99 4.89
CA ASP A 54 9.84 10.23 4.85
C ASP A 54 9.94 10.94 6.20
N LEU A 55 8.86 10.92 6.99
CA LEU A 55 8.87 11.48 8.34
C LEU A 55 9.77 10.68 9.28
N TYR A 56 9.74 9.35 9.21
CA TYR A 56 10.63 8.50 10.00
C TYR A 56 12.09 8.71 9.60
N ARG A 57 12.41 8.66 8.30
CA ARG A 57 13.76 8.92 7.79
C ARG A 57 14.34 10.26 8.25
N LYS A 58 13.49 11.31 8.31
CA LYS A 58 13.92 12.67 8.72
C LYS A 58 14.02 12.87 10.22
N THR A 59 13.26 12.14 11.02
CA THR A 59 13.10 12.46 12.45
C THR A 59 13.43 11.33 13.39
N ASN A 60 13.54 10.12 12.88
CA ASN A 60 13.72 8.87 13.64
C ASN A 60 12.73 8.70 14.81
N LYS A 61 11.49 9.23 14.65
CA LYS A 61 10.47 9.17 15.71
C LYS A 61 9.67 7.89 15.61
N GLU A 62 9.62 7.13 16.69
CA GLU A 62 8.93 5.84 16.82
C GLU A 62 7.47 5.89 16.38
N LYS A 63 6.76 6.96 16.68
CA LYS A 63 5.36 7.13 16.26
C LYS A 63 5.13 7.00 14.75
N TYR A 64 6.12 7.30 13.92
CA TYR A 64 6.02 7.11 12.47
C TYR A 64 6.42 5.69 12.06
N PHE A 65 7.32 5.08 12.83
CA PHE A 65 7.73 3.70 12.60
C PHE A 65 6.61 2.70 12.86
N VAL A 66 5.77 2.95 13.86
CA VAL A 66 4.58 2.12 14.13
C VAL A 66 3.67 2.01 12.89
N HIS A 67 3.43 3.10 12.16
CA HIS A 67 2.65 3.05 10.92
C HIS A 67 3.34 2.21 9.83
N ILE A 68 4.67 2.29 9.74
CA ILE A 68 5.46 1.49 8.79
C ILE A 68 5.37 0.00 9.15
N LEU A 69 5.48 -0.36 10.41
CA LEU A 69 5.34 -1.75 10.88
C LEU A 69 3.95 -2.31 10.58
N ASN A 70 2.91 -1.55 10.90
CA ASN A 70 1.53 -1.92 10.62
C ASN A 70 1.29 -2.14 9.11
N TYR A 71 1.84 -1.27 8.26
CA TYR A 71 1.78 -1.43 6.81
C TYR A 71 2.48 -2.72 6.36
N ILE A 72 3.71 -2.98 6.81
CA ILE A 72 4.46 -4.20 6.47
C ILE A 72 3.67 -5.46 6.84
N GLU A 73 3.12 -5.50 8.05
CA GLU A 73 2.34 -6.64 8.54
C GLU A 73 1.07 -6.85 7.70
N THR A 74 0.35 -5.77 7.42
CA THR A 74 -0.89 -5.82 6.62
C THR A 74 -0.62 -6.26 5.19
N GLU A 75 0.38 -5.68 4.52
CA GLU A 75 0.73 -6.05 3.15
C GLU A 75 1.25 -7.49 3.04
N SER A 76 1.94 -7.99 4.08
CA SER A 76 2.34 -9.39 4.16
C SER A 76 1.13 -10.33 4.21
N LYS A 77 0.08 -9.96 4.93
CA LYS A 77 -1.18 -10.74 5.01
C LYS A 77 -1.96 -10.67 3.70
N ILE A 78 -2.13 -9.46 3.15
CA ILE A 78 -2.87 -9.23 1.91
C ILE A 78 -2.24 -9.99 0.75
N GLN A 79 -0.91 -10.00 0.66
CA GLN A 79 -0.19 -10.71 -0.40
C GLN A 79 -0.40 -12.24 -0.38
N GLN A 80 -0.90 -12.80 0.71
CA GLN A 80 -1.19 -14.23 0.88
C GLN A 80 -2.67 -14.58 0.64
N LEU A 81 -3.51 -13.60 0.41
CA LEU A 81 -4.93 -13.84 0.13
C LEU A 81 -5.13 -14.55 -1.21
N ASN A 82 -6.07 -15.46 -1.25
CA ASN A 82 -6.54 -16.05 -2.49
C ASN A 82 -7.57 -15.11 -3.13
N THR A 83 -7.11 -14.28 -4.07
CA THR A 83 -7.92 -13.28 -4.77
C THR A 83 -8.14 -13.70 -6.23
N LEU A 84 -9.07 -13.05 -6.94
CA LEU A 84 -9.42 -13.39 -8.32
C LEU A 84 -8.25 -13.23 -9.31
N THR A 85 -7.38 -12.25 -9.09
CA THR A 85 -6.24 -11.96 -9.98
C THR A 85 -4.88 -12.03 -9.26
N GLY A 86 -4.82 -12.71 -8.10
CA GLY A 86 -3.60 -12.83 -7.32
C GLY A 86 -3.08 -11.48 -6.86
N LEU A 87 -1.80 -11.18 -7.11
CA LEU A 87 -1.19 -9.89 -6.70
C LEU A 87 -1.68 -8.70 -7.54
N GLY A 88 -2.35 -8.93 -8.66
CA GLY A 88 -2.99 -7.88 -9.45
C GLY A 88 -4.38 -7.46 -8.94
N GLU A 89 -4.83 -8.00 -7.80
CA GLU A 89 -6.08 -7.54 -7.20
C GLU A 89 -5.89 -6.12 -6.64
N PRO A 90 -6.70 -5.15 -7.10
CA PRO A 90 -6.47 -3.75 -6.74
C PRO A 90 -6.80 -3.42 -5.30
N LYS A 91 -7.79 -4.09 -4.70
CA LYS A 91 -8.32 -3.76 -3.37
C LYS A 91 -8.80 -4.96 -2.59
N VAL A 92 -8.86 -4.79 -1.28
CA VAL A 92 -9.45 -5.75 -0.34
C VAL A 92 -10.42 -5.04 0.60
N HIS A 93 -11.28 -5.81 1.24
CA HIS A 93 -12.15 -5.28 2.30
C HIS A 93 -11.33 -4.79 3.51
N ILE A 94 -11.92 -3.90 4.30
CA ILE A 94 -11.30 -3.33 5.51
C ILE A 94 -11.03 -4.36 6.61
N ASP A 95 -11.60 -5.54 6.50
CA ASP A 95 -11.32 -6.69 7.37
C ASP A 95 -10.21 -7.60 6.84
N CYS A 96 -9.51 -7.22 5.77
CA CYS A 96 -8.51 -7.98 5.06
C CYS A 96 -9.06 -9.23 4.35
N THR A 97 -10.34 -9.28 4.00
CA THR A 97 -10.90 -10.34 3.16
C THR A 97 -10.83 -9.97 1.67
N PRO A 98 -10.74 -10.96 0.75
CA PRO A 98 -10.73 -10.71 -0.68
C PRO A 98 -11.99 -9.99 -1.16
N PHE A 99 -11.82 -9.01 -2.05
CA PHE A 99 -12.95 -8.37 -2.75
C PHE A 99 -13.29 -9.16 -4.01
N ASN A 100 -14.48 -9.74 -4.06
CA ASN A 100 -14.93 -10.60 -5.17
C ASN A 100 -16.00 -9.95 -6.07
N GLY A 101 -16.35 -8.69 -5.81
CA GLY A 101 -17.32 -7.94 -6.62
C GLY A 101 -16.78 -7.59 -8.02
N PRO A 102 -17.63 -7.10 -8.94
CA PRO A 102 -17.20 -6.62 -10.25
C PRO A 102 -16.31 -5.40 -10.11
N TRP A 103 -15.13 -5.42 -10.75
CA TRP A 103 -14.18 -4.31 -10.74
C TRP A 103 -13.14 -4.44 -11.87
N GLY A 104 -12.50 -3.33 -12.24
CA GLY A 104 -11.38 -3.32 -13.17
C GLY A 104 -10.14 -4.02 -12.60
N ARG A 105 -9.81 -5.20 -13.10
CA ARG A 105 -8.66 -6.01 -12.68
C ARG A 105 -8.09 -6.86 -13.84
N PRO A 106 -6.79 -7.23 -13.85
CA PRO A 106 -5.79 -6.87 -12.82
C PRO A 106 -5.36 -5.40 -12.89
N GLN A 107 -4.77 -4.88 -11.78
CA GLN A 107 -4.03 -3.62 -11.75
C GLN A 107 -2.62 -3.91 -11.27
N ASN A 108 -1.63 -3.70 -12.16
CA ASN A 108 -0.26 -4.16 -11.94
C ASN A 108 0.61 -3.14 -11.22
N ASP A 109 0.12 -1.92 -11.00
CA ASP A 109 0.83 -0.85 -10.30
C ASP A 109 0.95 -1.07 -8.79
N GLY A 110 -0.03 -1.74 -8.18
CA GLY A 110 -0.05 -2.02 -6.73
C GLY A 110 1.21 -2.74 -6.24
N PRO A 111 1.54 -3.94 -6.77
CA PRO A 111 2.76 -4.67 -6.41
C PRO A 111 4.04 -3.88 -6.64
N ALA A 112 4.13 -3.11 -7.74
CA ALA A 112 5.28 -2.28 -8.04
C ALA A 112 5.47 -1.16 -7.00
N LEU A 113 4.42 -0.43 -6.66
CA LEU A 113 4.45 0.64 -5.66
C LEU A 113 4.76 0.11 -4.26
N ARG A 114 4.20 -1.05 -3.88
CA ARG A 114 4.51 -1.75 -2.64
C ARG A 114 5.99 -2.09 -2.56
N SER A 115 6.55 -2.74 -3.57
CA SER A 115 7.98 -3.09 -3.64
C SER A 115 8.89 -1.87 -3.51
N ILE A 116 8.60 -0.77 -4.22
CA ILE A 116 9.38 0.47 -4.13
C ILE A 116 9.43 0.98 -2.68
N ASN A 117 8.30 0.95 -1.97
CA ASN A 117 8.26 1.41 -0.59
C ASN A 117 9.00 0.46 0.36
N LEU A 118 8.83 -0.85 0.20
CA LEU A 118 9.50 -1.84 1.02
C LEU A 118 11.02 -1.81 0.83
N ILE A 119 11.52 -1.55 -0.38
CA ILE A 119 12.94 -1.31 -0.64
C ILE A 119 13.43 -0.06 0.08
N LYS A 120 12.66 1.05 0.04
CA LYS A 120 13.01 2.28 0.78
C LYS A 120 13.03 2.06 2.29
N ILE A 121 12.04 1.35 2.83
CA ILE A 121 11.97 0.98 4.25
C ILE A 121 13.20 0.13 4.62
N SER A 122 13.49 -0.92 3.85
CA SER A 122 14.64 -1.80 4.09
C SER A 122 15.95 -1.01 4.16
N ASN A 123 16.17 -0.06 3.24
CA ASN A 123 17.37 0.77 3.25
C ASN A 123 17.50 1.65 4.50
N ILE A 124 16.38 2.05 5.10
CA ILE A 124 16.39 2.87 6.32
C ILE A 124 16.67 2.00 7.56
N ILE A 125 16.07 0.79 7.63
CA ILE A 125 16.02 0.02 8.87
C ILE A 125 16.95 -1.19 8.92
N ARG A 126 17.61 -1.58 7.82
CA ARG A 126 18.39 -2.83 7.71
C ARG A 126 19.47 -3.02 8.78
N ASN A 127 20.08 -1.94 9.26
CA ASN A 127 21.10 -2.01 10.29
C ASN A 127 20.50 -2.15 11.71
N THR A 128 19.29 -1.67 11.92
CA THR A 128 18.61 -1.68 13.22
C THR A 128 17.69 -2.91 13.37
N TYR A 129 17.05 -3.32 12.27
CA TYR A 129 16.08 -4.43 12.24
C TYR A 129 16.38 -5.42 11.12
N PRO A 130 17.59 -6.05 11.08
CA PRO A 130 17.98 -6.94 9.98
C PRO A 130 17.06 -8.14 9.82
N GLU A 131 16.58 -8.72 10.92
CA GLU A 131 15.67 -9.86 10.90
C GLU A 131 14.31 -9.53 10.26
N LEU A 132 13.75 -8.36 10.56
CA LEU A 132 12.53 -7.88 9.94
C LEU A 132 12.69 -7.74 8.41
N VAL A 133 13.84 -7.18 7.99
CA VAL A 133 14.14 -7.03 6.57
C VAL A 133 14.29 -8.38 5.88
N LEU A 134 15.09 -9.28 6.43
CA LEU A 134 15.40 -10.56 5.79
C LEU A 134 14.22 -11.54 5.82
N LYS A 135 13.49 -11.62 6.95
CA LYS A 135 12.46 -12.65 7.13
C LYS A 135 11.07 -12.22 6.72
N ILE A 136 10.78 -10.93 6.69
CA ILE A 136 9.44 -10.42 6.37
C ILE A 136 9.44 -9.58 5.10
N ILE A 137 10.23 -8.51 5.04
CA ILE A 137 10.15 -7.54 3.95
C ILE A 137 10.69 -8.15 2.64
N TYR A 138 11.83 -8.81 2.69
CA TYR A 138 12.46 -9.40 1.50
C TYR A 138 11.56 -10.44 0.80
N PRO A 139 10.89 -11.38 1.48
CA PRO A 139 9.93 -12.28 0.86
C PRO A 139 8.77 -11.57 0.16
N ILE A 140 8.26 -10.45 0.72
CA ILE A 140 7.20 -9.67 0.08
C ILE A 140 7.71 -9.07 -1.23
N ILE A 141 8.88 -8.42 -1.19
CA ILE A 141 9.52 -7.83 -2.38
C ILE A 141 9.75 -8.89 -3.45
N GLN A 142 10.27 -10.05 -3.08
CA GLN A 142 10.53 -11.13 -4.05
C GLN A 142 9.26 -11.59 -4.77
N ARG A 143 8.15 -11.75 -4.05
CA ARG A 143 6.87 -12.14 -4.66
C ARG A 143 6.34 -11.08 -5.61
N ASP A 144 6.40 -9.80 -5.21
CA ASP A 144 5.96 -8.70 -6.05
C ASP A 144 6.82 -8.58 -7.32
N ILE A 145 8.15 -8.63 -7.20
CA ILE A 145 9.05 -8.57 -8.36
C ILE A 145 8.82 -9.76 -9.28
N LYS A 146 8.66 -10.97 -8.74
CA LYS A 146 8.34 -12.14 -9.55
C LYS A 146 7.03 -11.95 -10.31
N TYR A 147 6.00 -11.43 -9.68
CA TYR A 147 4.72 -11.12 -10.31
C TYR A 147 4.89 -10.08 -11.43
N ILE A 148 5.60 -8.98 -11.15
CA ILE A 148 5.85 -7.92 -12.13
C ILE A 148 6.58 -8.48 -13.36
N LEU A 149 7.64 -9.29 -13.16
CA LEU A 149 8.39 -9.91 -14.25
C LEU A 149 7.54 -10.87 -15.10
N MET A 150 6.52 -11.50 -14.52
CA MET A 150 5.58 -12.33 -15.27
C MET A 150 4.51 -11.52 -16.02
N LYS A 151 4.16 -10.35 -15.50
CA LYS A 151 2.99 -9.59 -15.94
C LYS A 151 3.29 -8.28 -16.68
N TYR A 152 4.55 -7.82 -16.71
CA TYR A 152 4.91 -6.52 -17.30
C TYR A 152 4.56 -6.41 -18.79
N ASN A 153 4.42 -7.54 -19.47
CA ASN A 153 4.07 -7.62 -20.90
C ASN A 153 2.63 -8.09 -21.13
N GLU A 154 1.75 -7.90 -20.16
CA GLU A 154 0.32 -8.17 -20.28
C GLU A 154 -0.47 -6.87 -20.10
N THR A 155 -1.68 -6.82 -20.66
CA THR A 155 -2.59 -5.69 -20.43
C THR A 155 -3.07 -5.65 -18.98
N SER A 156 -3.34 -4.47 -18.47
CA SER A 156 -3.94 -4.24 -17.16
C SER A 156 -5.01 -3.17 -17.23
N PHE A 157 -5.80 -3.04 -16.18
CA PHE A 157 -6.67 -1.87 -16.03
C PHE A 157 -5.85 -0.64 -15.68
N ASP A 158 -6.30 0.52 -16.16
CA ASP A 158 -5.71 1.82 -15.89
C ASP A 158 -5.92 2.27 -14.43
N LEU A 159 -5.31 3.39 -14.06
CA LEU A 159 -5.41 3.97 -12.71
C LEU A 159 -6.83 4.45 -12.37
N TRP A 160 -7.66 4.69 -13.38
CA TRP A 160 -9.07 5.06 -13.22
C TRP A 160 -9.98 3.84 -13.14
N GLU A 161 -9.42 2.63 -13.34
CA GLU A 161 -10.11 1.35 -13.19
C GLU A 161 -11.21 1.12 -14.24
N GLU A 162 -11.13 1.80 -15.39
CA GLU A 162 -12.15 1.83 -16.43
C GLU A 162 -11.73 1.06 -17.68
N ILE A 163 -10.47 1.17 -18.10
CA ILE A 163 -10.00 0.69 -19.40
C ILE A 163 -8.91 -0.37 -19.24
N ASN A 164 -9.15 -1.55 -19.79
CA ASN A 164 -8.11 -2.58 -19.91
C ASN A 164 -7.31 -2.36 -21.20
N GLY A 165 -5.99 -2.32 -21.09
CA GLY A 165 -5.11 -2.09 -22.24
C GLY A 165 -3.65 -1.99 -21.87
N TRP A 166 -2.86 -1.51 -22.82
CA TRP A 166 -1.46 -1.12 -22.62
C TRP A 166 -1.42 0.31 -22.13
N HIS A 167 -0.87 0.53 -20.96
CA HIS A 167 -0.79 1.86 -20.37
C HIS A 167 0.67 2.25 -20.14
N PHE A 168 1.01 3.48 -20.52
CA PHE A 168 2.37 4.00 -20.39
C PHE A 168 2.84 4.12 -18.93
N TYR A 169 1.93 4.20 -17.99
CA TYR A 169 2.17 4.45 -16.56
C TYR A 169 1.81 3.29 -15.61
N THR A 170 1.51 2.12 -16.13
CA THR A 170 1.24 0.91 -15.33
C THR A 170 2.23 -0.21 -15.61
#